data_7b7c60e0ccef663ab95b574d915e4c3a
#
_entry.id   7b7c60e0ccef663ab95b574d915e4c3a
#
_cell.length_a   1.000
_cell.length_b   1.000
_cell.length_c   1.000
_cell.angle_alpha   90.00
_cell.angle_beta   90.00
_cell.angle_gamma   90.00
#
_symmetry.space_group_name_H-M   'P 1'
#
loop_
_entity.id
_entity.type
_entity.pdbx_description
1 polymer ?
#
loop_
_entity_poly.entity_id
_entity_poly.type
_entity_poly.pdbx_seq_one_letter_code
_entity_poly.pdbx_strand_id
1 'polypeptide(L)'
;AGAGYQIVQSKIAIGSGGVLGRGFGLGSQSQLEFLPEKHTDFIFAALSEEFGFVGSFTILAAYAAIVLIALRIASLSHSHFGRLAASGVTATFALYVLINGAMVMGLAPVVGVPMPLLSYGGTVMLTVMIGFGLVLATRVHRYAELPKGHGLI
;
A
#
# COMPACT_ATOMS: atom_id res chain seq x y z
N ALA A 1 -12.06 17.20 16.56
CA ALA A 1 -10.76 16.57 16.86
C ALA A 1 -9.90 16.67 15.60
N GLY A 2 -8.76 17.37 15.66
CA GLY A 2 -7.95 17.69 14.49
C GLY A 2 -7.04 16.52 14.07
N ALA A 3 -6.46 16.63 12.86
CA ALA A 3 -5.51 15.65 12.29
C ALA A 3 -4.35 15.31 13.24
N GLY A 4 -3.90 16.25 14.07
CA GLY A 4 -2.87 16.03 15.09
C GLY A 4 -3.27 15.03 16.16
N TYR A 5 -4.53 15.00 16.58
CA TYR A 5 -5.03 14.02 17.54
C TYR A 5 -4.95 12.59 16.97
N GLN A 6 -5.29 12.40 15.70
CA GLN A 6 -5.26 11.11 15.03
C GLN A 6 -3.83 10.57 14.91
N ILE A 7 -2.85 11.43 14.62
CA ILE A 7 -1.42 11.04 14.58
C ILE A 7 -0.93 10.61 15.97
N VAL A 8 -1.31 11.32 17.03
CA VAL A 8 -0.93 10.95 18.39
C VAL A 8 -1.53 9.59 18.75
N GLN A 9 -2.80 9.36 18.44
CA GLN A 9 -3.46 8.08 18.70
C GLN A 9 -2.83 6.92 17.90
N SER A 10 -2.48 7.14 16.63
CA SER A 10 -1.80 6.11 15.83
C SER A 10 -0.42 5.76 16.38
N LYS A 11 0.35 6.76 16.85
CA LYS A 11 1.64 6.50 17.52
C LYS A 11 1.49 5.73 18.83
N ILE A 12 0.45 6.03 19.61
CA ILE A 12 0.15 5.30 20.85
C ILE A 12 -0.23 3.85 20.50
N ALA A 13 -1.05 3.63 19.46
CA ALA A 13 -1.45 2.31 19.01
C ALA A 13 -0.23 1.48 18.60
N ILE A 14 0.64 2.02 17.75
CA ILE A 14 1.88 1.35 17.32
C ILE A 14 2.79 1.06 18.53
N GLY A 15 2.99 2.03 19.43
CA GLY A 15 3.85 1.87 20.60
C GLY A 15 3.30 0.88 21.63
N SER A 16 1.98 0.81 21.77
CA SER A 16 1.32 -0.08 22.75
C SER A 16 1.27 -1.55 22.32
N GLY A 17 1.41 -1.83 21.00
CA GLY A 17 1.45 -3.20 20.49
C GLY A 17 2.67 -4.01 20.89
N GLY A 18 3.79 -3.35 21.29
CA GLY A 18 5.03 -4.05 21.66
C GLY A 18 5.55 -4.98 20.55
N VAL A 19 6.27 -6.03 20.93
CA VAL A 19 6.87 -6.98 19.97
C VAL A 19 5.84 -7.96 19.42
N LEU A 20 4.97 -8.50 20.28
CA LEU A 20 4.04 -9.59 19.95
C LEU A 20 2.57 -9.14 19.76
N GLY A 21 2.27 -7.87 19.98
CA GLY A 21 0.92 -7.35 19.96
C GLY A 21 0.14 -7.61 21.25
N ARG A 22 -1.03 -6.98 21.37
CA ARG A 22 -1.95 -7.20 22.50
C ARG A 22 -2.89 -8.38 22.29
N GLY A 23 -2.94 -8.94 21.10
CA GLY A 23 -3.86 -10.00 20.70
C GLY A 23 -4.99 -9.50 19.81
N PHE A 24 -5.50 -10.41 18.98
CA PHE A 24 -6.57 -10.13 18.03
C PHE A 24 -7.86 -9.68 18.75
N GLY A 25 -8.38 -8.51 18.40
CA GLY A 25 -9.60 -7.96 19.01
C GLY A 25 -9.43 -7.37 20.41
N LEU A 26 -8.21 -7.33 20.98
CA LEU A 26 -7.93 -6.76 22.30
C LEU A 26 -7.29 -5.36 22.22
N GLY A 27 -7.18 -4.79 21.03
CA GLY A 27 -6.70 -3.44 20.81
C GLY A 27 -7.67 -2.42 21.42
N SER A 28 -7.19 -1.58 22.33
CA SER A 28 -8.00 -0.58 23.00
C SER A 28 -8.50 0.52 22.05
N GLN A 29 -7.77 0.78 20.97
CA GLN A 29 -8.10 1.79 19.96
C GLN A 29 -9.13 1.28 18.96
N SER A 30 -9.16 -0.04 18.69
CA SER A 30 -10.16 -0.66 17.81
C SER A 30 -11.54 -0.81 18.46
N GLN A 31 -11.60 -0.95 19.80
CA GLN A 31 -12.86 -1.11 20.55
C GLN A 31 -13.54 0.21 20.95
N LEU A 32 -12.79 1.29 21.04
CA LEU A 32 -13.29 2.54 21.61
C LEU A 32 -13.84 3.52 20.58
N GLU A 33 -14.26 3.11 19.38
CA GLU A 33 -14.92 3.96 18.35
C GLU A 33 -14.43 5.43 18.29
N PHE A 34 -13.18 5.70 18.74
CA PHE A 34 -12.61 7.06 18.76
C PHE A 34 -12.26 7.59 17.36
N LEU A 35 -12.49 6.78 16.32
CA LEU A 35 -12.21 7.13 14.92
C LEU A 35 -13.48 6.95 14.06
N PRO A 36 -14.49 7.83 14.16
CA PRO A 36 -15.78 7.59 13.54
C PRO A 36 -15.83 7.60 12.02
N GLU A 37 -14.85 8.09 11.28
CA GLU A 37 -14.93 8.16 9.80
C GLU A 37 -13.64 7.89 9.03
N LYS A 38 -12.53 7.54 9.70
CA LYS A 38 -11.23 7.37 9.02
C LYS A 38 -10.55 6.02 9.31
N HIS A 39 -11.35 4.98 9.55
CA HIS A 39 -10.86 3.61 9.75
C HIS A 39 -10.03 3.09 8.57
N THR A 40 -10.23 3.66 7.38
CA THR A 40 -9.53 3.25 6.16
C THR A 40 -8.07 3.68 6.14
N ASP A 41 -7.74 4.85 6.66
CA ASP A 41 -6.43 5.46 6.51
C ASP A 41 -5.45 5.01 7.60
N PHE A 42 -5.97 4.62 8.77
CA PHE A 42 -5.20 4.21 9.95
C PHE A 42 -5.24 2.70 10.23
N ILE A 43 -5.69 1.89 9.26
CA ILE A 43 -5.79 0.43 9.42
C ILE A 43 -4.45 -0.21 9.81
N PHE A 44 -3.34 0.34 9.30
CA PHE A 44 -2.00 -0.13 9.64
C PHE A 44 -1.67 0.09 11.12
N ALA A 45 -2.13 1.21 11.72
CA ALA A 45 -1.94 1.46 13.15
C ALA A 45 -2.72 0.46 14.00
N ALA A 46 -3.97 0.16 13.64
CA ALA A 46 -4.79 -0.84 14.32
C ALA A 46 -4.17 -2.24 14.25
N LEU A 47 -3.71 -2.65 13.05
CA LEU A 47 -2.99 -3.92 12.87
C LEU A 47 -1.69 -3.98 13.67
N SER A 48 -0.98 -2.84 13.77
CA SER A 48 0.25 -2.75 14.57
C SER A 48 -0.02 -2.88 16.07
N GLU A 49 -1.18 -2.45 16.57
CA GLU A 49 -1.58 -2.64 17.96
C GLU A 49 -1.93 -4.11 18.25
N GLU A 50 -2.66 -4.76 17.35
CA GLU A 50 -3.11 -6.14 17.54
C GLU A 50 -2.01 -7.17 17.38
N PHE A 51 -1.21 -7.04 16.32
CA PHE A 51 -0.16 -8.02 15.94
C PHE A 51 1.25 -7.58 16.33
N GLY A 52 1.42 -6.37 16.85
CA GLY A 52 2.70 -5.84 17.30
C GLY A 52 3.69 -5.60 16.18
N PHE A 53 4.96 -5.52 16.57
CA PHE A 53 6.06 -5.29 15.63
C PHE A 53 6.20 -6.41 14.59
N VAL A 54 6.03 -7.66 14.99
CA VAL A 54 6.15 -8.83 14.11
C VAL A 54 5.09 -8.79 13.01
N GLY A 55 3.83 -8.48 13.35
CA GLY A 55 2.76 -8.36 12.38
C GLY A 55 2.97 -7.20 11.41
N SER A 56 3.34 -6.02 11.92
CA SER A 56 3.64 -4.85 11.10
C SER A 56 4.79 -5.10 10.14
N PHE A 57 5.86 -5.73 10.61
CA PHE A 57 7.01 -6.09 9.78
C PHE A 57 6.64 -7.09 8.69
N THR A 58 5.82 -8.09 9.01
CA THR A 58 5.34 -9.09 8.04
C THR A 58 4.52 -8.44 6.93
N ILE A 59 3.62 -7.51 7.28
CA ILE A 59 2.82 -6.77 6.31
C ILE A 59 3.72 -5.92 5.40
N LEU A 60 4.66 -5.16 5.96
CA LEU A 60 5.58 -4.35 5.17
C LEU A 60 6.50 -5.20 4.29
N ALA A 61 6.95 -6.36 4.78
CA ALA A 61 7.73 -7.31 3.99
C ALA A 61 6.91 -7.87 2.81
N ALA A 62 5.62 -8.16 3.01
CA ALA A 62 4.73 -8.58 1.93
C ALA A 62 4.58 -7.49 0.86
N TYR A 63 4.39 -6.22 1.26
CA TYR A 63 4.35 -5.10 0.32
C TYR A 63 5.66 -4.93 -0.44
N ALA A 64 6.79 -5.02 0.25
CA ALA A 64 8.11 -4.98 -0.38
C ALA A 64 8.30 -6.11 -1.40
N ALA A 65 7.87 -7.33 -1.07
CA ALA A 65 7.89 -8.46 -1.98
C ALA A 65 7.05 -8.21 -3.24
N ILE A 66 5.83 -7.68 -3.09
CA ILE A 66 4.96 -7.33 -4.23
C ILE A 66 5.66 -6.31 -5.14
N VAL A 67 6.22 -5.23 -4.56
CA VAL A 67 6.94 -4.20 -5.32
C VAL A 67 8.15 -4.77 -6.05
N LEU A 68 8.97 -5.59 -5.37
CA LEU A 68 10.14 -6.20 -5.97
C LEU A 68 9.79 -7.15 -7.12
N ILE A 69 8.75 -7.97 -6.96
CA ILE A 69 8.26 -8.87 -8.01
C ILE A 69 7.76 -8.05 -9.21
N ALA A 70 6.98 -6.99 -8.98
CA ALA A 70 6.45 -6.14 -10.03
C ALA A 70 7.57 -5.40 -10.79
N LEU A 71 8.58 -4.87 -10.08
CA LEU A 71 9.77 -4.26 -10.71
C LEU A 71 10.57 -5.27 -11.53
N ARG A 72 10.70 -6.50 -11.04
CA ARG A 72 11.35 -7.58 -11.79
C ARG A 72 10.59 -7.93 -13.07
N ILE A 73 9.25 -7.95 -13.03
CA ILE A 73 8.42 -8.13 -14.22
C ILE A 73 8.66 -6.98 -15.20
N ALA A 74 8.66 -5.74 -14.73
CA ALA A 74 8.92 -4.56 -15.55
C ALA A 74 10.29 -4.63 -16.24
N SER A 75 11.35 -4.98 -15.49
CA SER A 75 12.72 -5.05 -16.02
C SER A 75 12.92 -6.14 -17.06
N LEU A 76 12.14 -7.23 -17.01
CA LEU A 76 12.21 -8.35 -17.96
C LEU A 76 11.38 -8.14 -19.23
N SER A 77 10.62 -7.04 -19.33
CA SER A 77 9.85 -6.71 -20.52
C SER A 77 10.73 -6.19 -21.64
N HIS A 78 10.63 -6.77 -22.85
CA HIS A 78 11.33 -6.29 -24.04
C HIS A 78 10.69 -5.03 -24.64
N SER A 79 9.40 -4.81 -24.40
CA SER A 79 8.70 -3.61 -24.85
C SER A 79 9.03 -2.42 -23.96
N HIS A 80 9.51 -1.32 -24.54
CA HIS A 80 9.72 -0.06 -23.81
C HIS A 80 8.46 0.46 -23.16
N PHE A 81 7.33 0.38 -23.86
CA PHE A 81 6.03 0.78 -23.33
C PHE A 81 5.63 -0.08 -22.13
N GLY A 82 5.69 -1.41 -22.27
CA GLY A 82 5.37 -2.35 -21.19
C GLY A 82 6.22 -2.13 -19.94
N ARG A 83 7.53 -1.90 -20.14
CA ARG A 83 8.46 -1.62 -19.05
C ARG A 83 8.12 -0.32 -18.31
N LEU A 84 7.86 0.76 -19.04
CA LEU A 84 7.48 2.04 -18.44
C LEU A 84 6.12 1.98 -17.76
N ALA A 85 5.12 1.37 -18.39
CA ALA A 85 3.79 1.20 -17.81
C ALA A 85 3.84 0.37 -16.51
N ALA A 86 4.50 -0.79 -16.53
CA ALA A 86 4.62 -1.64 -15.35
C ALA A 86 5.42 -0.97 -14.22
N SER A 87 6.51 -0.25 -14.54
CA SER A 87 7.28 0.49 -13.54
C SER A 87 6.48 1.65 -12.96
N GLY A 88 5.72 2.39 -13.78
CA GLY A 88 4.86 3.48 -13.32
C GLY A 88 3.76 3.02 -12.36
N VAL A 89 3.05 1.93 -12.71
CA VAL A 89 2.04 1.32 -11.81
C VAL A 89 2.68 0.88 -10.50
N THR A 90 3.84 0.22 -10.57
CA THR A 90 4.55 -0.26 -9.37
C THR A 90 5.02 0.90 -8.50
N ALA A 91 5.56 1.97 -9.09
CA ALA A 91 5.99 3.16 -8.37
C ALA A 91 4.81 3.85 -7.67
N THR A 92 3.68 3.99 -8.36
CA THR A 92 2.45 4.53 -7.78
C THR A 92 1.99 3.71 -6.57
N PHE A 93 1.95 2.38 -6.70
CA PHE A 93 1.61 1.49 -5.60
C PHE A 93 2.57 1.63 -4.42
N ALA A 94 3.89 1.65 -4.67
CA ALA A 94 4.90 1.83 -3.63
C ALA A 94 4.75 3.19 -2.92
N LEU A 95 4.46 4.27 -3.65
CA LEU A 95 4.23 5.59 -3.08
C LEU A 95 2.99 5.61 -2.16
N TYR A 96 1.90 4.94 -2.53
CA TYR A 96 0.73 4.81 -1.65
C TYR A 96 1.09 4.16 -0.32
N VAL A 97 1.84 3.06 -0.36
CA VAL A 97 2.29 2.35 0.85
C VAL A 97 3.21 3.23 1.70
N LEU A 98 4.19 3.89 1.08
CA LEU A 98 5.15 4.75 1.77
C LEU A 98 4.49 5.97 2.41
N ILE A 99 3.60 6.65 1.67
CA ILE A 99 2.90 7.84 2.16
C ILE A 99 1.98 7.47 3.32
N ASN A 100 1.19 6.38 3.20
CA ASN A 100 0.35 5.91 4.29
C ASN A 100 1.18 5.52 5.51
N GLY A 101 2.25 4.74 5.35
CA GLY A 101 3.14 4.38 6.45
C GLY A 101 3.77 5.60 7.12
N ALA A 102 4.27 6.57 6.35
CA ALA A 102 4.84 7.80 6.88
C ALA A 102 3.79 8.64 7.63
N MET A 103 2.56 8.72 7.11
CA MET A 103 1.45 9.42 7.74
C MET A 103 1.09 8.81 9.09
N VAL A 104 0.96 7.48 9.16
CA VAL A 104 0.61 6.75 10.39
C VAL A 104 1.71 6.87 11.45
N MET A 105 2.98 6.88 11.04
CA MET A 105 4.13 7.13 11.93
C MET A 105 4.30 8.61 12.30
N GLY A 106 3.50 9.51 11.72
CA GLY A 106 3.59 10.96 11.96
C GLY A 106 4.80 11.62 11.35
N LEU A 107 5.38 11.04 10.32
CA LEU A 107 6.49 11.59 9.52
C LEU A 107 5.97 12.44 8.35
N ALA A 108 4.71 12.27 7.97
CA ALA A 108 4.05 13.04 6.94
C ALA A 108 2.70 13.59 7.44
N PRO A 109 2.21 14.71 6.87
CA PRO A 109 0.89 15.24 7.22
C PRO A 109 -0.23 14.25 6.83
N VAL A 110 -1.37 14.33 7.52
CA VAL A 110 -2.54 13.50 7.22
C VAL A 110 -3.17 13.94 5.90
N VAL A 111 -2.99 13.14 4.86
CA VAL A 111 -3.49 13.42 3.50
C VAL A 111 -4.72 12.56 3.17
N GLY A 112 -5.04 11.56 4.02
CA GLY A 112 -6.16 10.65 3.77
C GLY A 112 -5.88 9.67 2.62
N VAL A 113 -4.66 9.16 2.52
CA VAL A 113 -4.27 8.16 1.51
C VAL A 113 -4.50 6.76 2.08
N PRO A 114 -5.45 5.98 1.55
CA PRO A 114 -5.72 4.63 2.05
C PRO A 114 -4.56 3.68 1.73
N MET A 115 -4.33 2.69 2.59
CA MET A 115 -3.33 1.65 2.35
C MET A 115 -3.86 0.66 1.32
N PRO A 116 -3.19 0.50 0.14
CA PRO A 116 -3.70 -0.38 -0.91
C PRO A 116 -3.82 -1.82 -0.41
N LEU A 117 -4.84 -2.56 -0.85
CA LEU A 117 -5.13 -3.96 -0.50
C LEU A 117 -5.58 -4.21 0.95
N LEU A 118 -5.30 -3.33 1.90
CA LEU A 118 -5.67 -3.47 3.32
C LEU A 118 -6.82 -2.56 3.70
N SER A 119 -6.86 -1.35 3.14
CA SER A 119 -7.89 -0.36 3.48
C SER A 119 -9.21 -0.68 2.79
N TYR A 120 -10.31 -0.43 3.50
CA TYR A 120 -11.66 -0.50 2.95
C TYR A 120 -11.89 0.67 1.98
N GLY A 121 -11.77 0.38 0.68
CA GLY A 121 -12.00 1.35 -0.40
C GLY A 121 -12.18 0.62 -1.73
N GLY A 122 -13.42 0.36 -2.13
CA GLY A 122 -13.73 -0.42 -3.34
C GLY A 122 -13.09 0.15 -4.60
N THR A 123 -13.08 1.47 -4.78
CA THR A 123 -12.45 2.15 -5.91
C THR A 123 -10.93 1.99 -5.94
N VAL A 124 -10.26 2.13 -4.80
CA VAL A 124 -8.80 1.96 -4.70
C VAL A 124 -8.43 0.51 -4.97
N MET A 125 -9.17 -0.43 -4.41
CA MET A 125 -8.98 -1.87 -4.64
C MET A 125 -9.10 -2.23 -6.13
N LEU A 126 -10.15 -1.75 -6.80
CA LEU A 126 -10.33 -1.97 -8.23
C LEU A 126 -9.19 -1.36 -9.05
N THR A 127 -8.78 -0.13 -8.74
CA THR A 127 -7.69 0.55 -9.44
C THR A 127 -6.37 -0.22 -9.29
N VAL A 128 -6.07 -0.69 -8.09
CA VAL A 128 -4.87 -1.50 -7.82
C VAL A 128 -4.92 -2.83 -8.55
N MET A 129 -6.07 -3.51 -8.56
CA MET A 129 -6.25 -4.78 -9.27
C MET A 129 -6.09 -4.61 -10.78
N ILE A 130 -6.66 -3.56 -11.38
CA ILE A 130 -6.46 -3.24 -12.80
C ILE A 130 -4.98 -2.94 -13.08
N GLY A 131 -4.34 -2.14 -12.22
CA GLY A 131 -2.91 -1.84 -12.33
C GLY A 131 -2.04 -3.11 -12.33
N PHE A 132 -2.26 -4.02 -11.39
CA PHE A 132 -1.55 -5.30 -11.37
C PHE A 132 -1.90 -6.21 -12.54
N GLY A 133 -3.14 -6.15 -13.03
CA GLY A 133 -3.54 -6.81 -14.28
C GLY A 133 -2.69 -6.35 -15.46
N LEU A 134 -2.42 -5.03 -15.59
CA LEU A 134 -1.52 -4.48 -16.59
C LEU A 134 -0.07 -4.94 -16.40
N VAL A 135 0.43 -4.96 -15.15
CA VAL A 135 1.78 -5.49 -14.86
C VAL A 135 1.91 -6.95 -15.27
N LEU A 136 0.91 -7.78 -14.98
CA LEU A 136 0.90 -9.19 -15.40
C LEU A 136 0.77 -9.34 -16.91
N ALA A 137 -0.02 -8.51 -17.57
CA ALA A 137 -0.12 -8.50 -19.03
C ALA A 137 1.23 -8.22 -19.69
N THR A 138 2.05 -7.33 -19.15
CA THR A 138 3.41 -7.08 -19.67
C THR A 138 4.32 -8.30 -19.52
N ARG A 139 4.12 -9.13 -18.50
CA ARG A 139 4.86 -10.39 -18.34
C ARG A 139 4.44 -11.43 -19.38
N VAL A 140 3.14 -11.58 -19.62
CA VAL A 140 2.60 -12.53 -20.59
C VAL A 140 3.03 -12.15 -22.00
N HIS A 141 2.95 -10.87 -22.34
CA HIS A 141 3.27 -10.34 -23.67
C HIS A 141 4.69 -9.78 -23.77
N ARG A 142 5.63 -10.26 -22.96
CA ARG A 142 7.00 -9.70 -22.90
C ARG A 142 7.76 -9.75 -24.22
N TYR A 143 7.40 -10.66 -25.12
CA TYR A 143 7.99 -10.82 -26.45
C TYR A 143 7.13 -10.26 -27.58
N ALA A 144 5.97 -9.68 -27.28
CA ALA A 144 5.15 -9.05 -28.29
C ALA A 144 5.83 -7.76 -28.76
N GLU A 145 6.32 -7.77 -29.98
CA GLU A 145 6.76 -6.55 -30.66
C GLU A 145 5.52 -5.76 -31.06
N LEU A 146 5.39 -4.56 -30.51
CA LEU A 146 4.39 -3.61 -31.02
C LEU A 146 4.80 -3.32 -32.46
N PRO A 147 3.87 -3.41 -33.44
CA PRO A 147 4.15 -3.00 -34.80
C PRO A 147 4.72 -1.59 -34.75
N LYS A 148 5.93 -1.39 -35.29
CA LYS A 148 6.48 -0.06 -35.50
C LYS A 148 5.46 0.65 -36.36
N GLY A 149 4.69 1.56 -35.79
CA GLY A 149 3.72 2.33 -36.53
C GLY A 149 4.43 2.96 -37.71
N HIS A 150 4.02 2.62 -38.90
CA HIS A 150 4.37 3.39 -40.07
C HIS A 150 3.85 4.79 -39.77
N GLY A 151 4.78 5.73 -39.58
CA GLY A 151 4.44 7.11 -39.34
C GLY A 151 3.46 7.56 -40.43
N LEU A 152 2.28 7.95 -39.99
CA LEU A 152 1.45 8.81 -40.79
C LEU A 152 2.20 10.15 -40.87
N ILE A 153 2.90 10.34 -41.98
CA ILE A 153 3.30 11.66 -42.47
C ILE A 153 2.06 12.31 -43.05
#